data_f573e9869a359b7491dd5bd6266fa644
#
_entry.id   f573e9869a359b7491dd5bd6266fa644
#
_cell.length_a   1.000
_cell.length_b   1.000
_cell.length_c   1.000
_cell.angle_alpha   90.00
_cell.angle_beta   90.00
_cell.angle_gamma   90.00
#
_symmetry.space_group_name_H-M   'P 1'
#
loop_
_entity.id
_entity.type
_entity.pdbx_description
1 polymer ?
#
loop_
_entity_poly.entity_id
_entity_poly.type
_entity_poly.pdbx_seq_one_letter_code
_entity_poly.pdbx_strand_id
1 'polypeptide(L)'
;MSDSTAPAASTELSVEIGRLLLRTSLSALMLFHGVAKVLHGTSGIAAMLERKGLPSVLALGVFVGEVLVPVALIVGIFTRPAAIILAFNMLVATWLVHAGDVARLSTTGGWRIELQMLYFFGAISVALLGPGRLSLTRGRGPWWL
;
A
#
# COMPACT_ATOMS: atom_id res chain seq x y z
N MET A 1 -38.56 -22.54 -15.08
CA MET A 1 -37.11 -22.25 -15.15
C MET A 1 -36.95 -20.79 -14.83
N SER A 2 -36.69 -20.48 -13.58
CA SER A 2 -36.60 -19.11 -13.04
C SER A 2 -35.20 -18.54 -13.31
N ASP A 3 -35.20 -17.39 -13.89
CA ASP A 3 -34.06 -16.58 -14.29
C ASP A 3 -33.20 -16.17 -13.08
N SER A 4 -32.01 -16.78 -12.92
CA SER A 4 -31.09 -16.53 -11.81
C SER A 4 -29.95 -15.54 -12.18
N THR A 5 -30.14 -14.68 -13.18
CA THR A 5 -29.06 -13.85 -13.73
C THR A 5 -28.90 -12.48 -13.08
N ALA A 6 -29.93 -11.94 -12.43
CA ALA A 6 -29.86 -10.61 -11.82
C ALA A 6 -28.97 -10.49 -10.56
N PRO A 7 -28.87 -11.47 -9.66
CA PRO A 7 -27.98 -11.37 -8.48
C PRO A 7 -26.50 -11.39 -8.82
N ALA A 8 -26.08 -12.05 -9.88
CA ALA A 8 -24.66 -12.19 -10.24
C ALA A 8 -24.05 -10.87 -10.72
N ALA A 9 -24.74 -10.08 -11.53
CA ALA A 9 -24.24 -8.81 -12.07
C ALA A 9 -24.04 -7.73 -10.98
N SER A 10 -24.95 -7.64 -10.03
CA SER A 10 -24.84 -6.70 -8.90
C SER A 10 -23.69 -7.06 -7.96
N THR A 11 -23.46 -8.36 -7.74
CA THR A 11 -22.36 -8.84 -6.91
C THR A 11 -21.01 -8.57 -7.58
N GLU A 12 -20.89 -8.77 -8.89
CA GLU A 12 -19.67 -8.44 -9.64
C GLU A 12 -19.33 -6.95 -9.57
N LEU A 13 -20.33 -6.08 -9.75
CA LEU A 13 -20.12 -4.63 -9.67
C LEU A 13 -19.66 -4.22 -8.27
N SER A 14 -20.26 -4.75 -7.21
CA SER A 14 -19.87 -4.46 -5.83
C SER A 14 -18.42 -4.87 -5.54
N VAL A 15 -17.98 -6.02 -6.04
CA VAL A 15 -16.59 -6.49 -5.93
C VAL A 15 -15.62 -5.55 -6.65
N GLU A 16 -15.96 -5.12 -7.86
CA GLU A 16 -15.12 -4.21 -8.64
C GLU A 16 -15.00 -2.83 -7.98
N ILE A 17 -16.10 -2.31 -7.43
CA ILE A 17 -16.08 -1.05 -6.66
C ILE A 17 -15.24 -1.23 -5.39
N GLY A 18 -15.38 -2.35 -4.67
CA GLY A 18 -14.57 -2.66 -3.50
C GLY A 18 -13.06 -2.70 -3.80
N ARG A 19 -12.67 -3.33 -4.91
CA ARG A 19 -11.26 -3.34 -5.38
C ARG A 19 -10.76 -1.93 -5.67
N LEU A 20 -11.56 -1.12 -6.37
CA LEU A 20 -11.20 0.26 -6.67
C LEU A 20 -11.02 1.07 -5.40
N LEU A 21 -12.00 1.04 -4.49
CA LEU A 21 -11.97 1.78 -3.23
C LEU A 21 -10.76 1.39 -2.38
N LEU A 22 -10.52 0.10 -2.18
CA LEU A 22 -9.38 -0.38 -1.40
C LEU A 22 -8.07 0.12 -1.98
N ARG A 23 -7.87 -0.05 -3.29
CA ARG A 23 -6.65 0.33 -4.00
C ARG A 23 -6.42 1.84 -3.95
N THR A 24 -7.45 2.63 -4.27
CA THR A 24 -7.31 4.09 -4.38
C THR A 24 -7.22 4.77 -3.01
N SER A 25 -8.01 4.34 -2.01
CA SER A 25 -7.94 4.93 -0.67
C SER A 25 -6.60 4.62 0.01
N LEU A 26 -6.16 3.36 -0.03
CA LEU A 26 -4.85 2.96 0.51
C LEU A 26 -3.72 3.81 -0.09
N SER A 27 -3.74 3.96 -1.42
CA SER A 27 -2.70 4.68 -2.15
C SER A 27 -2.77 6.19 -1.95
N ALA A 28 -3.96 6.77 -1.96
CA ALA A 28 -4.13 8.20 -1.73
C ALA A 28 -3.64 8.62 -0.33
N LEU A 29 -3.99 7.81 0.69
CA LEU A 29 -3.52 8.07 2.05
C LEU A 29 -1.99 7.91 2.17
N MET A 30 -1.40 6.90 1.52
CA MET A 30 0.06 6.74 1.49
C MET A 30 0.75 7.89 0.77
N LEU A 31 0.16 8.42 -0.28
CA LEU A 31 0.73 9.52 -1.04
C LEU A 31 0.91 10.79 -0.20
N PHE A 32 0.07 11.05 0.81
CA PHE A 32 0.30 12.16 1.75
C PHE A 32 1.63 12.00 2.50
N HIS A 33 2.00 10.79 2.90
CA HIS A 33 3.30 10.52 3.52
C HIS A 33 4.45 10.78 2.55
N GLY A 34 4.30 10.33 1.29
CA GLY A 34 5.29 10.57 0.23
C GLY A 34 5.46 12.05 -0.08
N VAL A 35 4.35 12.81 -0.25
CA VAL A 35 4.38 14.25 -0.49
C VAL A 35 5.07 14.99 0.65
N ALA A 36 4.78 14.64 1.90
CA ALA A 36 5.46 15.23 3.05
C ALA A 36 6.99 15.03 2.98
N LYS A 37 7.46 13.86 2.53
CA LYS A 37 8.91 13.58 2.37
C LYS A 37 9.51 14.29 1.16
N VAL A 38 8.75 14.52 0.11
CA VAL A 38 9.19 15.35 -1.03
C VAL A 38 9.42 16.80 -0.57
N LEU A 39 8.52 17.32 0.27
CA LEU A 39 8.58 18.70 0.74
C LEU A 39 9.62 18.93 1.85
N HIS A 40 9.76 17.98 2.78
CA HIS A 40 10.60 18.12 3.96
C HIS A 40 11.91 17.33 3.92
N GLY A 41 12.10 16.51 2.88
CA GLY A 41 13.28 15.67 2.72
C GLY A 41 13.23 14.36 3.52
N THR A 42 14.29 13.57 3.38
CA THR A 42 14.46 12.24 3.98
C THR A 42 15.62 12.16 4.97
N SER A 43 16.16 13.29 5.40
CA SER A 43 17.37 13.36 6.28
C SER A 43 17.20 12.58 7.59
N GLY A 44 16.01 12.61 8.19
CA GLY A 44 15.71 11.82 9.38
C GLY A 44 15.80 10.31 9.14
N ILE A 45 15.32 9.84 7.99
CA ILE A 45 15.40 8.42 7.59
C ILE A 45 16.84 8.04 7.29
N ALA A 46 17.57 8.90 6.58
CA ALA A 46 19.00 8.70 6.30
C ALA A 46 19.81 8.51 7.59
N ALA A 47 19.61 9.40 8.58
CA ALA A 47 20.26 9.28 9.89
C ALA A 47 19.84 8.01 10.68
N MET A 48 18.60 7.53 10.52
CA MET A 48 18.18 6.26 11.12
C MET A 48 18.88 5.05 10.48
N LEU A 49 19.04 5.07 9.14
CA LEU A 49 19.76 4.02 8.42
C LEU A 49 21.23 3.97 8.83
N GLU A 50 21.90 5.13 8.87
CA GLU A 50 23.30 5.23 9.29
C GLU A 50 23.52 4.69 10.72
N ARG A 51 22.63 5.00 11.66
CA ARG A 51 22.68 4.42 13.02
C ARG A 51 22.56 2.90 13.05
N LYS A 52 21.97 2.30 12.01
CA LYS A 52 21.87 0.84 11.84
C LYS A 52 23.00 0.26 10.96
N GLY A 53 24.00 1.08 10.58
CA GLY A 53 25.11 0.66 9.71
C GLY A 53 24.74 0.49 8.23
N LEU A 54 23.62 1.10 7.81
CA LEU A 54 23.15 1.04 6.42
C LEU A 54 23.46 2.34 5.66
N PRO A 55 23.71 2.26 4.34
CA PRO A 55 23.95 3.45 3.52
C PRO A 55 22.75 4.40 3.54
N SER A 56 22.98 5.70 3.77
CA SER A 56 21.94 6.73 3.79
C SER A 56 21.19 6.89 2.45
N VAL A 57 21.82 6.52 1.33
CA VAL A 57 21.18 6.53 0.01
C VAL A 57 19.93 5.66 -0.05
N LEU A 58 19.80 4.64 0.79
CA LEU A 58 18.60 3.80 0.87
C LEU A 58 17.37 4.60 1.33
N ALA A 59 17.53 5.77 1.95
CA ALA A 59 16.44 6.68 2.26
C ALA A 59 15.66 7.13 1.02
N LEU A 60 16.29 7.15 -0.16
CA LEU A 60 15.63 7.47 -1.43
C LEU A 60 14.60 6.41 -1.85
N GLY A 61 14.74 5.18 -1.35
CA GLY A 61 13.76 4.11 -1.56
C GLY A 61 12.35 4.44 -1.08
N VAL A 62 12.25 5.36 -0.11
CA VAL A 62 10.96 5.88 0.37
C VAL A 62 10.15 6.53 -0.74
N PHE A 63 10.77 7.24 -1.69
CA PHE A 63 10.07 7.85 -2.82
C PHE A 63 9.46 6.80 -3.75
N VAL A 64 10.10 5.64 -3.86
CA VAL A 64 9.52 4.51 -4.60
C VAL A 64 8.28 3.99 -3.86
N GLY A 65 8.41 3.67 -2.58
CA GLY A 65 7.31 3.07 -1.78
C GLY A 65 6.14 4.00 -1.48
N GLU A 66 6.39 5.31 -1.34
CA GLU A 66 5.39 6.27 -0.86
C GLU A 66 4.94 7.30 -1.92
N VAL A 67 5.58 7.33 -3.11
CA VAL A 67 5.18 8.20 -4.23
C VAL A 67 4.91 7.38 -5.48
N LEU A 68 5.91 6.72 -6.06
CA LEU A 68 5.77 6.03 -7.34
C LEU A 68 4.76 4.87 -7.25
N VAL A 69 4.88 4.05 -6.22
CA VAL A 69 4.00 2.90 -5.98
C VAL A 69 2.55 3.34 -5.76
N PRO A 70 2.23 4.29 -4.88
CA PRO A 70 0.87 4.80 -4.73
C PRO A 70 0.28 5.36 -6.03
N VAL A 71 1.05 6.11 -6.81
CA VAL A 71 0.60 6.62 -8.11
C VAL A 71 0.27 5.46 -9.07
N ALA A 72 1.15 4.46 -9.17
CA ALA A 72 0.91 3.27 -9.98
C ALA A 72 -0.35 2.52 -9.55
N LEU A 73 -0.58 2.40 -8.24
CA LEU A 73 -1.78 1.78 -7.68
C LEU A 73 -3.04 2.60 -7.96
N ILE A 74 -3.02 3.92 -7.84
CA ILE A 74 -4.17 4.78 -8.17
C ILE A 74 -4.57 4.60 -9.64
N VAL A 75 -3.60 4.62 -10.55
CA VAL A 75 -3.82 4.44 -11.99
C VAL A 75 -4.22 3.00 -12.32
N GLY A 76 -3.74 2.03 -11.55
CA GLY A 76 -4.00 0.61 -11.74
C GLY A 76 -3.12 -0.03 -12.82
N ILE A 77 -1.83 0.32 -12.77
CA ILE A 77 -0.77 -0.30 -13.59
C ILE A 77 0.20 -1.03 -12.66
N PHE A 78 0.74 -2.16 -13.10
CA PHE A 78 1.62 -3.00 -12.27
C PHE A 78 1.07 -3.24 -10.86
N THR A 79 -0.25 -3.39 -10.72
CA THR A 79 -0.95 -3.34 -9.43
C THR A 79 -0.41 -4.34 -8.43
N ARG A 80 -0.16 -5.59 -8.83
CA ARG A 80 0.31 -6.63 -7.91
C ARG A 80 1.74 -6.38 -7.43
N PRO A 81 2.75 -6.17 -8.31
CA PRO A 81 4.10 -5.84 -7.84
C PRO A 81 4.15 -4.52 -7.07
N ALA A 82 3.41 -3.50 -7.48
CA ALA A 82 3.32 -2.24 -6.75
C ALA A 82 2.77 -2.44 -5.33
N ALA A 83 1.71 -3.23 -5.17
CA ALA A 83 1.15 -3.55 -3.86
C ALA A 83 2.13 -4.37 -2.99
N ILE A 84 2.88 -5.31 -3.58
CA ILE A 84 3.93 -6.06 -2.86
C ILE A 84 5.04 -5.11 -2.38
N ILE A 85 5.47 -4.16 -3.21
CA ILE A 85 6.46 -3.14 -2.82
C ILE A 85 5.93 -2.28 -1.67
N LEU A 86 4.64 -1.88 -1.72
CA LEU A 86 4.01 -1.14 -0.63
C LEU A 86 4.00 -1.93 0.68
N ALA A 87 3.61 -3.21 0.63
CA ALA A 87 3.64 -4.09 1.79
C ALA A 87 5.06 -4.20 2.37
N PHE A 88 6.05 -4.42 1.52
CA PHE A 88 7.46 -4.46 1.94
C PHE A 88 7.92 -3.14 2.57
N ASN A 89 7.53 -2.00 1.99
CA ASN A 89 7.82 -0.68 2.55
C ASN A 89 7.29 -0.53 3.98
N MET A 90 6.10 -1.07 4.28
CA MET A 90 5.55 -1.05 5.64
C MET A 90 6.33 -1.90 6.63
N LEU A 91 6.85 -3.05 6.20
CA LEU A 91 7.73 -3.86 7.04
C LEU A 91 9.04 -3.13 7.34
N VAL A 92 9.63 -2.50 6.33
CA VAL A 92 10.86 -1.70 6.50
C VAL A 92 10.60 -0.50 7.43
N ALA A 93 9.52 0.23 7.26
CA ALA A 93 9.14 1.34 8.13
C ALA A 93 8.93 0.88 9.58
N THR A 94 8.24 -0.25 9.78
CA THR A 94 8.04 -0.84 11.11
C THR A 94 9.37 -1.22 11.74
N TRP A 95 10.24 -1.91 11.01
CA TRP A 95 11.55 -2.30 11.52
C TRP A 95 12.46 -1.10 11.81
N LEU A 96 12.46 -0.09 10.94
CA LEU A 96 13.35 1.06 11.06
C LEU A 96 12.94 2.01 12.19
N VAL A 97 11.64 2.30 12.30
CA VAL A 97 11.09 3.36 13.15
C VAL A 97 10.36 2.79 14.37
N HIS A 98 9.65 1.68 14.22
CA HIS A 98 8.69 1.16 15.19
C HIS A 98 9.05 -0.22 15.77
N ALA A 99 10.31 -0.67 15.63
CA ALA A 99 10.71 -1.98 16.14
C ALA A 99 10.43 -2.17 17.65
N GLY A 100 10.59 -1.09 18.44
CA GLY A 100 10.28 -1.10 19.86
C GLY A 100 8.80 -1.08 20.23
N ASP A 101 7.93 -0.82 19.25
CA ASP A 101 6.48 -0.69 19.46
C ASP A 101 5.69 -1.94 19.05
N VAL A 102 6.36 -2.92 18.42
CA VAL A 102 5.72 -4.15 17.90
C VAL A 102 4.94 -4.92 18.96
N ALA A 103 5.43 -4.95 20.21
CA ALA A 103 4.76 -5.65 21.30
C ALA A 103 4.04 -4.69 22.27
N ARG A 104 3.73 -3.45 21.85
CA ARG A 104 3.17 -2.42 22.72
C ARG A 104 1.78 -1.99 22.28
N LEU A 105 0.92 -1.71 23.25
CA LEU A 105 -0.35 -1.05 23.07
C LEU A 105 -0.24 0.45 23.37
N SER A 106 -1.08 1.24 22.76
CA SER A 106 -1.26 2.67 23.07
C SER A 106 -2.07 2.83 24.37
N THR A 107 -2.13 4.04 24.91
CA THR A 107 -2.96 4.38 26.08
C THR A 107 -4.45 4.20 25.82
N THR A 108 -4.88 4.19 24.57
CA THR A 108 -6.28 3.98 24.15
C THR A 108 -6.58 2.50 23.82
N GLY A 109 -5.62 1.59 24.03
CA GLY A 109 -5.78 0.14 23.80
C GLY A 109 -5.48 -0.32 22.37
N GLY A 110 -5.25 0.59 21.40
CA GLY A 110 -4.87 0.23 20.04
C GLY A 110 -3.42 -0.28 19.96
N TRP A 111 -3.13 -1.12 18.99
CA TRP A 111 -1.76 -1.56 18.73
C TRP A 111 -0.90 -0.43 18.18
N ARG A 112 0.29 -0.19 18.73
CA ARG A 112 1.11 0.98 18.35
C ARG A 112 1.53 1.02 16.88
N ILE A 113 1.55 -0.13 16.22
CA ILE A 113 1.87 -0.26 14.80
C ILE A 113 0.62 -0.60 13.95
N GLU A 114 -0.59 -0.37 14.48
CA GLU A 114 -1.83 -0.73 13.77
C GLU A 114 -1.93 -0.07 12.40
N LEU A 115 -1.52 1.19 12.27
CA LEU A 115 -1.56 1.91 11.01
C LEU A 115 -0.66 1.24 9.95
N GLN A 116 0.58 0.88 10.32
CA GLN A 116 1.50 0.20 9.44
C GLN A 116 0.97 -1.18 9.02
N MET A 117 0.33 -1.88 9.95
CA MET A 117 -0.25 -3.20 9.69
C MET A 117 -1.52 -3.09 8.83
N LEU A 118 -2.34 -2.06 8.99
CA LEU A 118 -3.48 -1.80 8.10
C LEU A 118 -3.01 -1.55 6.66
N TYR A 119 -1.96 -0.75 6.47
CA TYR A 119 -1.34 -0.58 5.15
C TYR A 119 -0.76 -1.88 4.61
N PHE A 120 -0.05 -2.64 5.45
CA PHE A 120 0.55 -3.91 5.06
C PHE A 120 -0.50 -4.91 4.58
N PHE A 121 -1.51 -5.21 5.40
CA PHE A 121 -2.58 -6.16 5.04
C PHE A 121 -3.46 -5.64 3.91
N GLY A 122 -3.73 -4.33 3.87
CA GLY A 122 -4.42 -3.71 2.76
C GLY A 122 -3.66 -3.87 1.44
N ALA A 123 -2.34 -3.67 1.44
CA ALA A 123 -1.50 -3.88 0.27
C ALA A 123 -1.46 -5.35 -0.16
N ILE A 124 -1.34 -6.30 0.77
CA ILE A 124 -1.45 -7.73 0.48
C ILE A 124 -2.82 -8.05 -0.15
N SER A 125 -3.90 -7.49 0.39
CA SER A 125 -5.25 -7.68 -0.18
C SER A 125 -5.32 -7.15 -1.62
N VAL A 126 -4.76 -5.98 -1.91
CA VAL A 126 -4.67 -5.43 -3.28
C VAL A 126 -3.85 -6.34 -4.19
N ALA A 127 -2.71 -6.86 -3.71
CA ALA A 127 -1.86 -7.79 -4.49
C ALA A 127 -2.62 -9.08 -4.87
N LEU A 128 -3.40 -9.61 -3.95
CA LEU A 128 -4.21 -10.83 -4.17
C LEU A 128 -5.39 -10.55 -5.12
N LEU A 129 -6.13 -9.48 -4.88
CA LEU A 129 -7.31 -9.10 -5.65
C LEU A 129 -6.96 -8.63 -7.07
N GLY A 130 -5.79 -8.03 -7.25
CA GLY A 130 -5.35 -7.45 -8.53
C GLY A 130 -6.04 -6.13 -8.88
N PRO A 131 -5.80 -5.62 -10.12
CA PRO A 131 -6.20 -4.27 -10.52
C PRO A 131 -7.72 -4.05 -10.62
N GLY A 132 -8.50 -5.09 -10.90
CA GLY A 132 -9.92 -4.99 -11.20
C GLY A 132 -10.20 -4.38 -12.58
N ARG A 133 -11.47 -4.42 -12.99
CA ARG A 133 -11.92 -3.89 -14.30
C ARG A 133 -11.86 -2.37 -14.36
N LEU A 134 -11.97 -1.69 -13.21
CA LEU A 134 -11.91 -0.23 -13.06
C LEU A 134 -10.46 0.24 -12.86
N SER A 135 -9.55 -0.21 -13.70
CA SER A 135 -8.12 0.13 -13.74
C SER A 135 -7.70 0.45 -15.18
N LEU A 136 -6.56 1.11 -15.36
CA LEU A 136 -6.05 1.40 -16.70
C LEU A 136 -5.82 0.10 -17.50
N THR A 137 -5.34 -0.95 -16.85
CA THR A 137 -5.14 -2.27 -17.46
C THR A 137 -6.43 -3.05 -17.63
N ARG A 138 -7.54 -2.59 -17.05
CA ARG A 138 -8.88 -3.24 -17.08
C ARG A 138 -8.83 -4.72 -16.62
N GLY A 139 -7.88 -5.08 -15.77
CA GLY A 139 -7.65 -6.47 -15.35
C GLY A 139 -7.19 -7.40 -16.46
N ARG A 140 -6.77 -6.86 -17.61
CA ARG A 140 -6.28 -7.62 -18.76
C ARG A 140 -4.76 -7.59 -18.80
N GLY A 141 -4.16 -8.70 -19.22
CA GLY A 141 -2.71 -8.83 -19.36
C GLY A 141 -2.12 -9.90 -18.45
N PRO A 142 -0.80 -10.04 -18.45
CA PRO A 142 -0.11 -11.01 -17.60
C PRO A 142 -0.32 -10.70 -16.11
N TRP A 143 -0.04 -11.69 -15.27
CA TRP A 143 -0.32 -11.67 -13.82
C TRP A 143 0.18 -10.41 -13.09
N TRP A 144 1.24 -9.80 -13.55
CA TRP A 144 1.84 -8.61 -12.91
C TRP A 144 1.22 -7.27 -13.33
N LEU A 145 0.37 -7.23 -14.33
CA LEU A 145 -0.39 -6.04 -14.69
C LEU A 145 -1.66 -5.97 -13.88
#